data_e8d543260c4d9f47be0f1c62806f08cc
#
_entry.id   e8d543260c4d9f47be0f1c62806f08cc
#
_cell.length_a   1.000
_cell.length_b   1.000
_cell.length_c   1.000
_cell.angle_alpha   90.00
_cell.angle_beta   90.00
_cell.angle_gamma   90.00
#
_symmetry.space_group_name_H-M   'P 1'
#
loop_
_entity.id
_entity.type
_entity.pdbx_description
1 polymer ?
#
loop_
_entity_poly.entity_id
_entity_poly.type
_entity_poly.pdbx_seq_one_letter_code
_entity_poly.pdbx_strand_id
1 'polypeptide(L)'
;MRFYLWVVFMITALQATASEFSFYRIEGGNLSLSDFKGNPVLIVNTASRCGFTSQYEGMQALYNKYRDKGLTVLAIPSNDFRQELSEAEKVKQFCKINFNLDLPMTTITHVKGPNAHPFFKWIKEEYDFVPSWNFNKILLDQNGQMVNSFGSLARPTGWRITKSIEALLD
;
A
#
# COMPACT_ATOMS: atom_id res chain seq x y z
N MET A 1 -0.26 44.23 -41.34
CA MET A 1 0.44 43.34 -40.44
C MET A 1 -0.60 42.57 -39.61
N ARG A 2 -0.82 41.27 -39.91
CA ARG A 2 -1.81 40.42 -39.19
C ARG A 2 -1.03 39.66 -38.11
N PHE A 3 -1.26 39.98 -36.82
CA PHE A 3 -0.73 39.23 -35.69
C PHE A 3 -1.58 37.99 -35.48
N TYR A 4 -1.02 36.79 -35.72
CA TYR A 4 -1.61 35.53 -35.33
C TYR A 4 -1.29 35.29 -33.85
N LEU A 5 -2.31 35.41 -32.98
CA LEU A 5 -2.23 34.99 -31.57
C LEU A 5 -2.26 33.47 -31.54
N TRP A 6 -1.13 32.82 -31.22
CA TRP A 6 -1.07 31.41 -30.91
C TRP A 6 -1.58 31.19 -29.50
N VAL A 7 -2.81 30.71 -29.37
CA VAL A 7 -3.34 30.22 -28.07
C VAL A 7 -2.78 28.84 -27.82
N VAL A 8 -1.79 28.74 -26.93
CA VAL A 8 -1.27 27.45 -26.47
C VAL A 8 -2.26 26.89 -25.45
N PHE A 9 -3.06 25.92 -25.86
CA PHE A 9 -3.85 25.11 -24.92
C PHE A 9 -2.90 24.20 -24.15
N MET A 10 -2.59 24.57 -22.90
CA MET A 10 -1.98 23.62 -21.96
C MET A 10 -3.02 22.58 -21.58
N ILE A 11 -2.92 21.39 -22.19
CA ILE A 11 -3.66 20.22 -21.74
C ILE A 11 -2.94 19.73 -20.48
N THR A 12 -3.49 20.06 -19.31
CA THR A 12 -3.07 19.40 -18.07
C THR A 12 -3.57 17.97 -18.08
N ALA A 13 -2.70 17.02 -18.37
CA ALA A 13 -3.02 15.60 -18.20
C ALA A 13 -3.35 15.37 -16.71
N LEU A 14 -4.57 14.94 -16.43
CA LEU A 14 -4.97 14.50 -15.10
C LEU A 14 -4.21 13.21 -14.82
N GLN A 15 -3.25 13.24 -13.90
CA GLN A 15 -2.53 12.04 -13.50
C GLN A 15 -3.45 11.14 -12.66
N ALA A 16 -3.49 9.85 -13.01
CA ALA A 16 -4.19 8.86 -12.21
C ALA A 16 -3.57 8.81 -10.79
N THR A 17 -4.41 8.60 -9.80
CA THR A 17 -3.98 8.51 -8.39
C THR A 17 -4.49 7.22 -7.78
N ALA A 18 -3.89 6.81 -6.67
CA ALA A 18 -4.32 5.61 -5.94
C ALA A 18 -5.80 5.65 -5.52
N SER A 19 -6.41 6.83 -5.42
CA SER A 19 -7.82 7.01 -5.02
C SER A 19 -8.83 6.31 -5.94
N GLU A 20 -8.44 5.92 -7.15
CA GLU A 20 -9.30 5.22 -8.10
C GLU A 20 -9.45 3.73 -7.79
N PHE A 21 -8.63 3.17 -6.89
CA PHE A 21 -8.58 1.74 -6.62
C PHE A 21 -9.27 1.36 -5.31
N SER A 22 -9.89 0.17 -5.33
CA SER A 22 -10.51 -0.41 -4.14
C SER A 22 -10.20 -1.90 -4.03
N PHE A 23 -10.18 -2.41 -2.82
CA PHE A 23 -9.92 -3.81 -2.49
C PHE A 23 -11.10 -4.40 -1.72
N TYR A 24 -11.17 -5.72 -1.63
CA TYR A 24 -12.08 -6.39 -0.71
C TYR A 24 -11.41 -6.50 0.67
N ARG A 25 -12.11 -6.08 1.74
CA ARG A 25 -11.65 -6.25 3.12
C ARG A 25 -11.66 -7.72 3.52
N ILE A 26 -10.73 -8.11 4.36
CA ILE A 26 -10.69 -9.47 4.90
C ILE A 26 -11.89 -9.75 5.83
N GLU A 27 -12.47 -8.72 6.43
CA GLU A 27 -13.70 -8.78 7.23
C GLU A 27 -14.97 -8.71 6.39
N GLY A 28 -14.86 -8.54 5.08
CA GLY A 28 -15.95 -8.32 4.15
C GLY A 28 -16.19 -6.83 3.83
N GLY A 29 -16.85 -6.60 2.70
CA GLY A 29 -17.07 -5.25 2.16
C GLY A 29 -15.88 -4.68 1.39
N ASN A 30 -16.04 -3.45 0.91
CA ASN A 30 -15.04 -2.73 0.13
C ASN A 30 -14.16 -1.83 1.01
N LEU A 31 -12.89 -1.70 0.60
CA LEU A 31 -11.91 -0.73 1.09
C LEU A 31 -11.45 0.09 -0.11
N SER A 32 -11.89 1.33 -0.21
CA SER A 32 -11.43 2.24 -1.25
C SER A 32 -10.21 3.02 -0.78
N LEU A 33 -9.20 3.18 -1.62
CA LEU A 33 -8.07 4.06 -1.30
C LEU A 33 -8.49 5.54 -1.25
N SER A 34 -9.64 5.89 -1.85
CA SER A 34 -10.25 7.22 -1.67
C SER A 34 -10.68 7.52 -0.23
N ASP A 35 -10.94 6.47 0.58
CA ASP A 35 -11.31 6.62 1.99
C ASP A 35 -10.16 7.23 2.82
N PHE A 36 -8.93 7.16 2.30
CA PHE A 36 -7.72 7.68 2.95
C PHE A 36 -7.22 8.99 2.34
N LYS A 37 -7.98 9.59 1.42
CA LYS A 37 -7.59 10.87 0.79
C LYS A 37 -7.29 11.93 1.84
N GLY A 38 -6.20 12.66 1.66
CA GLY A 38 -5.70 13.64 2.62
C GLY A 38 -4.77 13.06 3.68
N ASN A 39 -4.55 11.74 3.68
CA ASN A 39 -3.71 11.03 4.64
C ASN A 39 -2.71 10.11 3.93
N PRO A 40 -1.48 9.96 4.43
CA PRO A 40 -0.53 9.02 3.86
C PRO A 40 -0.92 7.56 4.14
N VAL A 41 -0.60 6.68 3.20
CA VAL A 41 -0.88 5.24 3.30
C VAL A 41 0.39 4.43 3.07
N LEU A 42 0.77 3.60 4.04
CA LEU A 42 1.80 2.58 3.87
C LEU A 42 1.14 1.25 3.49
N ILE A 43 1.28 0.85 2.24
CA ILE A 43 0.78 -0.43 1.73
C ILE A 43 1.90 -1.48 1.83
N VAL A 44 1.59 -2.64 2.40
CA VAL A 44 2.56 -3.74 2.58
C VAL A 44 1.97 -5.04 2.05
N ASN A 45 2.62 -5.67 1.06
CA ASN A 45 2.22 -7.03 0.66
C ASN A 45 2.76 -8.05 1.66
N THR A 46 1.90 -8.89 2.21
CA THR A 46 2.22 -9.77 3.32
C THR A 46 2.03 -11.26 2.98
N ALA A 47 2.56 -12.13 3.83
CA ALA A 47 2.32 -13.58 3.76
C ALA A 47 2.54 -14.25 5.13
N SER A 48 1.68 -15.19 5.49
CA SER A 48 1.65 -15.84 6.81
C SER A 48 2.76 -16.88 7.04
N ARG A 49 3.37 -17.41 5.97
CA ARG A 49 4.42 -18.46 6.02
C ARG A 49 5.79 -17.94 5.59
N CYS A 50 6.00 -16.62 5.68
CA CYS A 50 7.23 -15.96 5.30
C CYS A 50 8.18 -15.83 6.48
N GLY A 51 9.49 -15.91 6.25
CA GLY A 51 10.50 -15.62 7.27
C GLY A 51 10.49 -14.19 7.81
N PHE A 52 9.76 -13.27 7.15
CA PHE A 52 9.60 -11.88 7.57
C PHE A 52 8.33 -11.60 8.38
N THR A 53 7.58 -12.63 8.82
CA THR A 53 6.32 -12.46 9.58
C THR A 53 6.47 -11.67 10.86
N SER A 54 7.65 -11.65 11.50
CA SER A 54 7.93 -10.75 12.64
C SER A 54 7.74 -9.26 12.31
N GLN A 55 7.71 -8.88 11.04
CA GLN A 55 7.43 -7.49 10.64
C GLN A 55 5.97 -7.08 10.86
N TYR A 56 5.03 -8.02 11.06
CA TYR A 56 3.66 -7.69 11.46
C TYR A 56 3.61 -6.90 12.77
N GLU A 57 4.45 -7.26 13.77
CA GLU A 57 4.58 -6.51 15.02
C GLU A 57 5.02 -5.06 14.74
N GLY A 58 6.01 -4.89 13.86
CA GLY A 58 6.48 -3.57 13.46
C GLY A 58 5.44 -2.76 12.69
N MET A 59 4.61 -3.41 11.84
CA MET A 59 3.48 -2.76 11.16
C MET A 59 2.43 -2.27 12.15
N GLN A 60 2.07 -3.11 13.13
CA GLN A 60 1.12 -2.75 14.18
C GLN A 60 1.66 -1.60 15.06
N ALA A 61 2.93 -1.67 15.46
CA ALA A 61 3.57 -0.62 16.25
C ALA A 61 3.60 0.72 15.50
N LEU A 62 3.90 0.67 14.20
CA LEU A 62 3.89 1.85 13.33
C LEU A 62 2.47 2.45 13.21
N TYR A 63 1.48 1.60 12.98
CA TYR A 63 0.07 2.00 12.91
C TYR A 63 -0.38 2.64 14.22
N ASN A 64 -0.11 2.01 15.37
CA ASN A 64 -0.45 2.55 16.68
C ASN A 64 0.20 3.93 16.95
N LYS A 65 1.45 4.11 16.49
CA LYS A 65 2.19 5.36 16.70
C LYS A 65 1.63 6.53 15.89
N TYR A 66 1.16 6.29 14.66
CA TYR A 66 0.87 7.36 13.71
C TYR A 66 -0.59 7.42 13.24
N ARG A 67 -1.47 6.45 13.57
CA ARG A 67 -2.87 6.46 13.12
C ARG A 67 -3.64 7.71 13.56
N ASP A 68 -3.40 8.19 14.77
CA ASP A 68 -4.04 9.41 15.28
C ASP A 68 -3.50 10.69 14.62
N LYS A 69 -2.40 10.58 13.86
CA LYS A 69 -1.85 11.63 13.00
C LYS A 69 -2.25 11.47 11.54
N GLY A 70 -3.05 10.45 11.21
CA GLY A 70 -3.60 10.21 9.89
C GLY A 70 -2.95 9.07 9.10
N LEU A 71 -1.84 8.45 9.55
CA LEU A 71 -1.25 7.34 8.82
C LEU A 71 -2.19 6.12 8.79
N THR A 72 -2.42 5.59 7.60
CA THR A 72 -2.95 4.24 7.44
C THR A 72 -1.82 3.26 7.11
N VAL A 73 -1.81 2.09 7.75
CA VAL A 73 -0.97 0.94 7.38
C VAL A 73 -1.89 -0.15 6.87
N LEU A 74 -1.82 -0.46 5.56
CA LEU A 74 -2.69 -1.42 4.89
C LEU A 74 -1.92 -2.71 4.59
N ALA A 75 -2.34 -3.83 5.15
CA ALA A 75 -1.80 -5.15 4.82
C ALA A 75 -2.54 -5.75 3.61
N ILE A 76 -1.78 -6.26 2.65
CA ILE A 76 -2.30 -6.95 1.46
C ILE A 76 -1.71 -8.37 1.43
N PRO A 77 -2.39 -9.38 2.00
CA PRO A 77 -1.98 -10.76 1.90
C PRO A 77 -1.90 -11.22 0.44
N SER A 78 -0.81 -11.91 0.08
CA SER A 78 -0.62 -12.40 -1.28
C SER A 78 0.08 -13.75 -1.32
N ASN A 79 -0.43 -14.65 -2.16
CA ASN A 79 0.21 -15.96 -2.41
C ASN A 79 1.08 -15.99 -3.66
N ASP A 80 1.38 -14.85 -4.27
CA ASP A 80 2.20 -14.80 -5.49
C ASP A 80 3.64 -15.25 -5.28
N PHE A 81 4.08 -15.33 -4.03
CA PHE A 81 5.38 -15.88 -3.62
C PHE A 81 5.25 -17.25 -2.94
N ARG A 82 4.07 -17.89 -3.02
CA ARG A 82 3.77 -19.23 -2.50
C ARG A 82 4.01 -19.39 -0.99
N GLN A 83 3.77 -18.34 -0.22
CA GLN A 83 3.99 -18.30 1.23
C GLN A 83 2.77 -17.80 2.01
N GLU A 84 1.59 -17.73 1.37
CA GLU A 84 0.36 -17.37 2.06
C GLU A 84 -0.52 -18.59 2.31
N LEU A 85 -1.41 -18.49 3.30
CA LEU A 85 -2.48 -19.45 3.54
C LEU A 85 -3.52 -19.37 2.43
N SER A 86 -4.19 -20.47 2.13
CA SER A 86 -5.13 -20.55 1.00
C SER A 86 -6.48 -19.87 1.24
N GLU A 87 -6.81 -19.59 2.50
CA GLU A 87 -8.12 -19.09 2.91
C GLU A 87 -7.97 -17.77 3.68
N ALA A 88 -8.71 -16.74 3.28
CA ALA A 88 -8.66 -15.41 3.91
C ALA A 88 -8.98 -15.47 5.42
N GLU A 89 -9.95 -16.27 5.82
CA GLU A 89 -10.29 -16.43 7.24
C GLU A 89 -9.11 -17.00 8.07
N LYS A 90 -8.34 -17.94 7.51
CA LYS A 90 -7.14 -18.47 8.18
C LYS A 90 -6.04 -17.42 8.28
N VAL A 91 -5.89 -16.56 7.25
CA VAL A 91 -4.96 -15.43 7.28
C VAL A 91 -5.35 -14.45 8.40
N LYS A 92 -6.62 -14.07 8.46
CA LYS A 92 -7.17 -13.18 9.48
C LYS A 92 -6.92 -13.71 10.90
N GLN A 93 -7.26 -15.00 11.13
CA GLN A 93 -7.03 -15.66 12.41
C GLN A 93 -5.54 -15.71 12.78
N PHE A 94 -4.68 -16.07 11.83
CA PHE A 94 -3.23 -16.09 12.02
C PHE A 94 -2.70 -14.70 12.47
N CYS A 95 -3.09 -13.64 11.77
CA CYS A 95 -2.68 -12.28 12.09
C CYS A 95 -3.23 -11.81 13.45
N LYS A 96 -4.49 -12.14 13.76
CA LYS A 96 -5.11 -11.76 15.03
C LYS A 96 -4.50 -12.50 16.22
N ILE A 97 -4.32 -13.81 16.11
CA ILE A 97 -3.85 -14.66 17.22
C ILE A 97 -2.37 -14.41 17.51
N ASN A 98 -1.53 -14.34 16.47
CA ASN A 98 -0.08 -14.26 16.66
C ASN A 98 0.44 -12.84 16.87
N PHE A 99 -0.24 -11.82 16.33
CA PHE A 99 0.26 -10.43 16.31
C PHE A 99 -0.75 -9.41 16.85
N ASN A 100 -1.95 -9.85 17.22
CA ASN A 100 -3.07 -8.98 17.65
C ASN A 100 -3.31 -7.79 16.69
N LEU A 101 -3.20 -8.03 15.37
CA LEU A 101 -3.37 -6.99 14.37
C LEU A 101 -4.79 -6.40 14.38
N ASP A 102 -4.87 -5.07 14.35
CA ASP A 102 -6.10 -4.30 14.17
C ASP A 102 -6.02 -3.30 13.00
N LEU A 103 -4.88 -3.31 12.28
CA LEU A 103 -4.71 -2.50 11.08
C LEU A 103 -5.57 -3.04 9.91
N PRO A 104 -6.01 -2.18 8.96
CA PRO A 104 -6.76 -2.59 7.79
C PRO A 104 -6.04 -3.67 6.98
N MET A 105 -6.81 -4.67 6.53
CA MET A 105 -6.30 -5.79 5.74
C MET A 105 -7.25 -6.14 4.59
N THR A 106 -6.70 -6.48 3.43
CA THR A 106 -7.48 -6.98 2.29
C THR A 106 -7.61 -8.51 2.32
N THR A 107 -8.52 -9.04 1.53
CA THR A 107 -8.49 -10.47 1.17
C THR A 107 -7.20 -10.80 0.41
N ILE A 108 -6.92 -12.10 0.21
CA ILE A 108 -5.75 -12.55 -0.56
C ILE A 108 -5.81 -11.94 -1.97
N THR A 109 -4.79 -11.19 -2.33
CA THR A 109 -4.76 -10.34 -3.52
C THR A 109 -3.51 -10.63 -4.36
N HIS A 110 -3.64 -10.64 -5.68
CA HIS A 110 -2.50 -10.73 -6.58
C HIS A 110 -1.78 -9.38 -6.66
N VAL A 111 -0.48 -9.38 -6.37
CA VAL A 111 0.37 -8.18 -6.34
C VAL A 111 1.35 -8.09 -7.52
N LYS A 112 1.44 -9.16 -8.33
CA LYS A 112 2.30 -9.22 -9.53
C LYS A 112 1.73 -10.12 -10.61
N GLY A 113 2.33 -10.06 -11.80
CA GLY A 113 1.96 -10.88 -12.95
C GLY A 113 0.69 -10.41 -13.68
N PRO A 114 0.19 -11.19 -14.64
CA PRO A 114 -0.94 -10.78 -15.49
C PRO A 114 -2.24 -10.59 -14.71
N ASN A 115 -2.41 -11.33 -13.60
CA ASN A 115 -3.59 -11.26 -12.74
C ASN A 115 -3.45 -10.24 -11.60
N ALA A 116 -2.37 -9.44 -11.58
CA ALA A 116 -2.19 -8.43 -10.53
C ALA A 116 -3.41 -7.51 -10.44
N HIS A 117 -3.76 -7.15 -9.22
CA HIS A 117 -4.81 -6.17 -8.94
C HIS A 117 -4.54 -4.86 -9.70
N PRO A 118 -5.57 -4.15 -10.20
CA PRO A 118 -5.39 -2.90 -10.97
C PRO A 118 -4.46 -1.89 -10.32
N PHE A 119 -4.50 -1.73 -9.00
CA PHE A 119 -3.56 -0.89 -8.26
C PHE A 119 -2.09 -1.26 -8.53
N PHE A 120 -1.73 -2.55 -8.48
CA PHE A 120 -0.34 -2.97 -8.71
C PHE A 120 0.07 -2.89 -10.17
N LYS A 121 -0.88 -3.00 -11.11
CA LYS A 121 -0.63 -2.72 -12.54
C LYS A 121 -0.33 -1.24 -12.75
N TRP A 122 -1.12 -0.36 -12.16
CA TRP A 122 -0.90 1.07 -12.18
C TRP A 122 0.45 1.46 -11.54
N ILE A 123 0.80 0.91 -10.35
CA ILE A 123 2.10 1.14 -9.72
C ILE A 123 3.25 0.72 -10.63
N LYS A 124 3.10 -0.39 -11.36
CA LYS A 124 4.12 -0.83 -12.33
C LYS A 124 4.23 0.14 -13.50
N GLU A 125 3.11 0.60 -14.05
CA GLU A 125 3.06 1.46 -15.23
C GLU A 125 3.60 2.87 -14.93
N GLU A 126 3.21 3.46 -13.79
CA GLU A 126 3.55 4.85 -13.46
C GLU A 126 4.90 4.98 -12.74
N TYR A 127 5.33 3.97 -11.98
CA TYR A 127 6.50 4.07 -11.08
C TYR A 127 7.55 2.97 -11.31
N ASP A 128 7.35 2.10 -12.30
CA ASP A 128 8.23 0.95 -12.61
C ASP A 128 8.54 0.08 -11.37
N PHE A 129 7.56 -0.06 -10.46
CA PHE A 129 7.71 -0.83 -9.26
C PHE A 129 6.81 -2.08 -9.27
N VAL A 130 7.42 -3.23 -8.98
CA VAL A 130 6.72 -4.51 -8.76
C VAL A 130 7.26 -5.13 -7.49
N PRO A 131 6.40 -5.60 -6.56
CA PRO A 131 6.86 -6.34 -5.40
C PRO A 131 7.75 -7.52 -5.79
N SER A 132 8.99 -7.52 -5.32
CA SER A 132 9.99 -8.57 -5.63
C SER A 132 9.91 -9.75 -4.67
N TRP A 133 9.33 -9.54 -3.48
CA TRP A 133 9.11 -10.54 -2.44
C TRP A 133 8.00 -10.09 -1.48
N ASN A 134 7.65 -10.95 -0.49
CA ASN A 134 6.75 -10.56 0.59
C ASN A 134 7.35 -9.43 1.44
N PHE A 135 6.50 -8.65 2.08
CA PHE A 135 6.85 -7.49 2.90
C PHE A 135 7.61 -6.39 2.14
N ASN A 136 7.35 -6.22 0.84
CA ASN A 136 7.67 -4.97 0.15
C ASN A 136 6.65 -3.90 0.57
N LYS A 137 7.06 -2.65 0.59
CA LYS A 137 6.24 -1.52 1.03
C LYS A 137 6.17 -0.46 -0.05
N ILE A 138 5.00 0.15 -0.18
CA ILE A 138 4.71 1.31 -1.02
C ILE A 138 4.17 2.39 -0.11
N LEU A 139 4.78 3.57 -0.10
CA LEU A 139 4.30 4.73 0.64
C LEU A 139 3.63 5.70 -0.32
N LEU A 140 2.35 5.96 -0.08
CA LEU A 140 1.56 6.96 -0.78
C LEU A 140 1.46 8.23 0.07
N ASP A 141 1.48 9.37 -0.60
CA ASP A 141 1.22 10.67 0.03
C ASP A 141 -0.28 10.95 0.20
N GLN A 142 -0.63 12.14 0.70
CA GLN A 142 -2.00 12.61 0.93
C GLN A 142 -2.82 12.74 -0.36
N ASN A 143 -2.16 12.81 -1.54
CA ASN A 143 -2.79 12.87 -2.86
C ASN A 143 -2.94 11.50 -3.51
N GLY A 144 -2.46 10.42 -2.86
CA GLY A 144 -2.46 9.08 -3.40
C GLY A 144 -1.36 8.84 -4.43
N GLN A 145 -0.30 9.66 -4.45
CA GLN A 145 0.87 9.46 -5.30
C GLN A 145 1.92 8.63 -4.54
N MET A 146 2.59 7.71 -5.22
CA MET A 146 3.69 6.96 -4.62
C MET A 146 4.90 7.86 -4.46
N VAL A 147 5.35 8.04 -3.22
CA VAL A 147 6.52 8.87 -2.90
C VAL A 147 7.75 8.03 -2.54
N ASN A 148 7.57 6.80 -2.10
CA ASN A 148 8.68 5.91 -1.80
C ASN A 148 8.27 4.43 -1.87
N SER A 149 9.26 3.55 -2.02
CA SER A 149 9.12 2.11 -1.88
C SER A 149 10.26 1.51 -1.09
N PHE A 150 9.99 0.39 -0.41
CA PHE A 150 10.97 -0.28 0.43
C PHE A 150 10.90 -1.79 0.23
N GLY A 151 12.05 -2.42 0.10
CA GLY A 151 12.15 -3.87 0.00
C GLY A 151 11.86 -4.60 1.31
N SER A 152 11.82 -5.93 1.25
CA SER A 152 11.50 -6.82 2.37
C SER A 152 12.38 -6.62 3.61
N LEU A 153 13.65 -6.25 3.44
CA LEU A 153 14.59 -6.06 4.54
C LEU A 153 14.36 -4.76 5.33
N ALA A 154 13.63 -3.81 4.77
CA ALA A 154 13.32 -2.56 5.46
C ALA A 154 12.27 -2.82 6.55
N ARG A 155 12.67 -2.74 7.82
CA ARG A 155 11.77 -2.92 8.96
C ARG A 155 10.75 -1.78 9.03
N PRO A 156 9.47 -2.05 9.31
CA PRO A 156 8.44 -1.01 9.38
C PRO A 156 8.78 0.14 10.33
N THR A 157 9.36 -0.17 11.50
CA THR A 157 9.80 0.83 12.50
C THR A 157 11.22 1.36 12.25
N GLY A 158 11.85 0.99 11.14
CA GLY A 158 13.19 1.45 10.78
C GLY A 158 13.20 2.94 10.40
N TRP A 159 14.30 3.64 10.70
CA TRP A 159 14.41 5.09 10.53
C TRP A 159 14.09 5.58 9.10
N ARG A 160 14.39 4.79 8.08
CA ARG A 160 14.11 5.15 6.69
C ARG A 160 12.61 5.28 6.42
N ILE A 161 11.81 4.34 6.96
CA ILE A 161 10.36 4.35 6.78
C ILE A 161 9.74 5.42 7.68
N THR A 162 10.14 5.48 8.96
CA THR A 162 9.59 6.46 9.91
C THR A 162 9.87 7.89 9.49
N LYS A 163 11.10 8.19 9.02
CA LYS A 163 11.44 9.51 8.49
C LYS A 163 10.60 9.90 7.27
N SER A 164 10.38 8.95 6.34
CA SER A 164 9.55 9.21 5.15
C SER A 164 8.09 9.46 5.52
N ILE A 165 7.56 8.76 6.52
CA ILE A 165 6.20 8.95 7.02
C ILE A 165 6.09 10.28 7.77
N GLU A 166 7.00 10.59 8.66
CA GLU A 166 7.00 11.83 9.45
C GLU A 166 7.01 13.06 8.54
N ALA A 167 7.79 13.04 7.44
CA ALA A 167 7.80 14.11 6.44
C ALA A 167 6.47 14.30 5.69
N LEU A 168 5.53 13.36 5.79
CA LEU A 168 4.18 13.48 5.20
C LEU A 168 3.12 13.86 6.24
N LEU A 169 3.45 13.79 7.53
CA LEU A 169 2.52 14.05 8.63
C LEU A 169 2.68 15.47 9.23
N ASP A 170 3.77 16.16 8.87
CA ASP A 170 4.06 17.55 9.23
C ASP A 170 3.30 18.51 8.27
#